data_7621421740f09a5c36177457be307e74
#
_entry.id   7621421740f09a5c36177457be307e74
#
_cell.length_a   1.000
_cell.length_b   1.000
_cell.length_c   1.000
_cell.angle_alpha   90.00
_cell.angle_beta   90.00
_cell.angle_gamma   90.00
#
_symmetry.space_group_name_H-M   'P 1'
#
loop_
_entity.id
_entity.type
_entity.pdbx_description
1 polymer ?
#
loop_
_entity_poly.entity_id
_entity_poly.type
_entity_poly.pdbx_seq_one_letter_code
_entity_poly.pdbx_strand_id
1 'polypeptide(L)'
;MVQVRAAHPTNQDGSVNIDAWIARIGERTQLVDPQILHEACEWAQGLEQAAIDAENIWADGASSYRTGLEMAEILADLKLDQDSLVAAVVYRAVRERKTDLTEVEHRFGPTVTHLVDGVQRMAAISVSQNPGNTASFSPQAQVENLRKMLVTLVDDVRVALI
;
A
#
# COMPACT_ATOMS: atom_id res chain seq x y z
N MET A 1 -1.02 -0.70 -26.82
CA MET A 1 -0.62 0.68 -26.49
C MET A 1 -0.43 0.73 -25.00
N VAL A 2 0.79 0.81 -24.49
CA VAL A 2 1.03 0.94 -23.05
C VAL A 2 0.63 2.36 -22.67
N GLN A 3 -0.42 2.51 -21.86
CA GLN A 3 -0.85 3.81 -21.35
C GLN A 3 0.21 4.26 -20.34
N VAL A 4 1.07 5.20 -20.72
CA VAL A 4 2.01 5.83 -19.78
C VAL A 4 1.16 6.61 -18.80
N ARG A 5 1.18 6.21 -17.52
CA ARG A 5 0.46 6.93 -16.47
C ARG A 5 0.97 8.37 -16.40
N ALA A 6 0.03 9.30 -16.24
CA ALA A 6 0.40 10.69 -16.01
C ALA A 6 1.21 10.79 -14.71
N ALA A 7 2.30 11.55 -14.74
CA ALA A 7 3.10 11.82 -13.55
C ALA A 7 2.22 12.43 -12.43
N HIS A 8 2.58 12.16 -11.18
CA HIS A 8 1.90 12.81 -10.05
C HIS A 8 2.01 14.34 -10.14
N PRO A 9 0.96 15.09 -9.78
CA PRO A 9 1.07 16.53 -9.66
C PRO A 9 2.20 16.90 -8.69
N THR A 10 3.07 17.83 -9.06
CA THR A 10 4.21 18.24 -8.25
C THR A 10 4.20 19.73 -7.97
N ASN A 11 4.66 20.10 -6.80
CA ASN A 11 4.96 21.49 -6.41
C ASN A 11 6.25 21.97 -7.08
N GLN A 12 6.57 23.25 -6.90
CA GLN A 12 7.78 23.86 -7.47
C GLN A 12 9.09 23.26 -6.93
N ASP A 13 9.06 22.69 -5.73
CA ASP A 13 10.18 22.00 -5.08
C ASP A 13 10.33 20.53 -5.48
N GLY A 14 9.45 20.02 -6.37
CA GLY A 14 9.46 18.64 -6.82
C GLY A 14 8.72 17.66 -5.88
N SER A 15 8.19 18.12 -4.74
CA SER A 15 7.32 17.31 -3.88
C SER A 15 5.96 17.06 -4.55
N VAL A 16 5.26 16.01 -4.12
CA VAL A 16 3.90 15.73 -4.62
C VAL A 16 2.94 16.78 -4.10
N ASN A 17 2.15 17.36 -5.00
CA ASN A 17 1.03 18.22 -4.61
C ASN A 17 -0.16 17.35 -4.21
N ILE A 18 -0.33 17.14 -2.91
CA ILE A 18 -1.32 16.22 -2.32
C ILE A 18 -2.74 16.67 -2.69
N ASP A 19 -3.05 17.95 -2.59
CA ASP A 19 -4.39 18.48 -2.88
C ASP A 19 -4.79 18.25 -4.35
N ALA A 20 -3.89 18.55 -5.27
CA ALA A 20 -4.12 18.31 -6.69
C ALA A 20 -4.24 16.81 -7.01
N TRP A 21 -3.48 15.96 -6.30
CA TRP A 21 -3.58 14.52 -6.46
C TRP A 21 -4.91 13.98 -5.92
N ILE A 22 -5.36 14.43 -4.75
CA ILE A 22 -6.66 14.04 -4.17
C ILE A 22 -7.82 14.49 -5.06
N ALA A 23 -7.77 15.70 -5.62
CA ALA A 23 -8.77 16.17 -6.56
C ALA A 23 -8.87 15.23 -7.77
N ARG A 24 -7.73 14.80 -8.33
CA ARG A 24 -7.67 13.85 -9.44
C ARG A 24 -8.22 12.45 -9.07
N ILE A 25 -7.98 12.01 -7.83
CA ILE A 25 -8.56 10.76 -7.31
C ILE A 25 -10.07 10.87 -7.17
N GLY A 26 -10.58 11.99 -6.66
CA GLY A 26 -12.01 12.26 -6.49
C GLY A 26 -12.80 12.27 -7.80
N GLU A 27 -12.15 12.54 -8.94
CA GLU A 27 -12.77 12.40 -10.27
C GLU A 27 -12.98 10.91 -10.66
N ARG A 28 -12.19 10.02 -10.08
CA ARG A 28 -12.19 8.58 -10.43
C ARG A 28 -13.04 7.74 -9.50
N THR A 29 -13.03 8.04 -8.21
CA THR A 29 -13.81 7.31 -7.20
C THR A 29 -14.41 8.26 -6.18
N GLN A 30 -15.47 7.83 -5.51
CA GLN A 30 -16.12 8.64 -4.49
C GLN A 30 -15.31 8.58 -3.19
N LEU A 31 -14.86 9.75 -2.73
CA LEU A 31 -14.23 9.92 -1.42
C LEU A 31 -15.28 10.38 -0.41
N VAL A 32 -15.39 9.68 0.71
CA VAL A 32 -16.32 10.00 1.80
C VAL A 32 -15.76 11.17 2.61
N ASP A 33 -14.48 11.10 2.94
CA ASP A 33 -13.74 12.13 3.66
C ASP A 33 -12.33 12.29 3.06
N PRO A 34 -12.15 13.19 2.10
CA PRO A 34 -10.85 13.44 1.47
C PRO A 34 -9.74 13.82 2.47
N GLN A 35 -10.10 14.35 3.63
CA GLN A 35 -9.14 14.75 4.66
C GLN A 35 -8.36 13.57 5.23
N ILE A 36 -9.01 12.42 5.40
CA ILE A 36 -8.34 11.19 5.86
C ILE A 36 -7.28 10.72 4.86
N LEU A 37 -7.60 10.81 3.57
CA LEU A 37 -6.63 10.47 2.52
C LEU A 37 -5.47 11.48 2.46
N HIS A 38 -5.76 12.76 2.69
CA HIS A 38 -4.75 13.81 2.80
C HIS A 38 -3.78 13.54 3.96
N GLU A 39 -4.32 13.23 5.14
CA GLU A 39 -3.53 12.88 6.32
C GLU A 39 -2.65 11.65 6.08
N ALA A 40 -3.18 10.63 5.41
CA ALA A 40 -2.40 9.44 5.05
C ALA A 40 -1.23 9.77 4.13
N CYS A 41 -1.43 10.66 3.15
CA CYS A 41 -0.38 11.13 2.24
C CYS A 41 0.70 11.93 2.99
N GLU A 42 0.32 12.90 3.83
CA GLU A 42 1.27 13.68 4.61
C GLU A 42 2.09 12.80 5.56
N TRP A 43 1.41 11.88 6.24
CA TRP A 43 2.08 10.96 7.16
C TRP A 43 3.05 10.03 6.45
N ALA A 44 2.66 9.40 5.34
CA ALA A 44 3.53 8.53 4.56
C ALA A 44 4.74 9.28 3.99
N GLN A 45 4.54 10.52 3.52
CA GLN A 45 5.62 11.39 3.05
C GLN A 45 6.59 11.75 4.18
N GLY A 46 6.07 12.07 5.37
CA GLY A 46 6.88 12.37 6.56
C GLY A 46 7.70 11.18 7.03
N LEU A 47 7.13 9.96 7.01
CA LEU A 47 7.86 8.73 7.33
C LEU A 47 8.97 8.44 6.33
N GLU A 48 8.77 8.70 5.05
CA GLU A 48 9.80 8.55 4.03
C GLU A 48 10.94 9.55 4.25
N GLN A 49 10.61 10.83 4.51
CA GLN A 49 11.62 11.86 4.78
C GLN A 49 12.44 11.52 6.03
N ALA A 50 11.79 11.12 7.12
CA ALA A 50 12.48 10.71 8.34
C ALA A 50 13.41 9.50 8.12
N ALA A 51 13.04 8.56 7.26
CA ALA A 51 13.88 7.43 6.90
C ALA A 51 15.09 7.85 6.04
N ILE A 52 14.93 8.82 5.14
CA ILE A 52 16.00 9.40 4.34
C ILE A 52 16.99 10.13 5.25
N ASP A 53 16.50 10.95 6.17
CA ASP A 53 17.32 11.71 7.11
C ASP A 53 18.11 10.80 8.07
N ALA A 54 17.58 9.61 8.36
CA ALA A 54 18.24 8.58 9.15
C ALA A 54 19.19 7.68 8.32
N GLU A 55 19.46 8.01 7.06
CA GLU A 55 20.23 7.18 6.11
C GLU A 55 19.70 5.74 5.94
N ASN A 56 18.45 5.51 6.32
CA ASN A 56 17.77 4.22 6.19
C ASN A 56 17.07 4.13 4.83
N ILE A 57 17.85 4.23 3.76
CA ILE A 57 17.33 4.17 2.39
C ILE A 57 17.17 2.72 1.99
N TRP A 58 15.98 2.33 1.57
CA TRP A 58 15.74 1.03 0.96
C TRP A 58 16.48 0.91 -0.37
N ALA A 59 17.02 -0.29 -0.62
CA ALA A 59 18.07 -0.58 -1.60
C ALA A 59 17.77 -0.21 -3.07
N ASP A 60 16.55 0.08 -3.46
CA ASP A 60 16.17 0.30 -4.86
C ASP A 60 15.99 1.77 -5.26
N GLY A 61 16.21 2.71 -4.35
CA GLY A 61 16.08 4.16 -4.65
C GLY A 61 14.67 4.62 -5.05
N ALA A 62 13.69 3.68 -5.06
CA ALA A 62 12.30 3.98 -5.38
C ALA A 62 11.58 4.54 -4.15
N SER A 63 10.89 5.68 -4.32
CA SER A 63 10.07 6.26 -3.27
C SER A 63 8.91 5.32 -2.90
N SER A 64 8.91 4.88 -1.65
CA SER A 64 7.82 4.07 -1.08
C SER A 64 6.49 4.81 -1.11
N TYR A 65 6.55 6.11 -0.81
CA TYR A 65 5.40 7.00 -0.84
C TYR A 65 4.81 7.12 -2.25
N ARG A 66 5.63 7.41 -3.27
CA ARG A 66 5.18 7.51 -4.66
C ARG A 66 4.58 6.19 -5.16
N THR A 67 5.19 5.05 -4.81
CA THR A 67 4.62 3.73 -5.11
C THR A 67 3.26 3.54 -4.45
N GLY A 68 3.07 3.97 -3.20
CA GLY A 68 1.77 3.95 -2.52
C GLY A 68 0.72 4.77 -3.25
N LEU A 69 1.07 5.96 -3.75
CA LEU A 69 0.17 6.79 -4.56
C LEU A 69 -0.21 6.10 -5.88
N GLU A 70 0.74 5.46 -6.56
CA GLU A 70 0.47 4.71 -7.80
C GLU A 70 -0.49 3.54 -7.54
N MET A 71 -0.31 2.81 -6.45
CA MET A 71 -1.23 1.76 -6.02
C MET A 71 -2.63 2.32 -5.78
N ALA A 72 -2.75 3.41 -5.03
CA ALA A 72 -4.03 4.07 -4.77
C ALA A 72 -4.71 4.56 -6.07
N GLU A 73 -3.96 5.04 -7.06
CA GLU A 73 -4.52 5.41 -8.36
C GLU A 73 -5.12 4.22 -9.11
N ILE A 74 -4.46 3.05 -9.06
CA ILE A 74 -5.00 1.81 -9.64
C ILE A 74 -6.33 1.44 -8.96
N LEU A 75 -6.36 1.49 -7.64
CA LEU A 75 -7.55 1.14 -6.86
C LEU A 75 -8.70 2.12 -7.12
N ALA A 76 -8.40 3.42 -7.30
CA ALA A 76 -9.38 4.42 -7.68
C ALA A 76 -9.96 4.17 -9.08
N ASP A 77 -9.14 3.74 -10.05
CA ASP A 77 -9.60 3.34 -11.37
C ASP A 77 -10.53 2.10 -11.30
N LEU A 78 -10.26 1.19 -10.36
CA LEU A 78 -11.11 0.02 -10.06
C LEU A 78 -12.33 0.37 -9.20
N LYS A 79 -12.55 1.65 -8.83
CA LYS A 79 -13.66 2.13 -8.01
C LYS A 79 -13.71 1.55 -6.60
N LEU A 80 -12.54 1.25 -6.01
CA LEU A 80 -12.47 0.82 -4.63
C LEU A 80 -12.79 1.99 -3.68
N ASP A 81 -13.12 1.61 -2.44
CA ASP A 81 -13.46 2.55 -1.38
C ASP A 81 -12.23 3.31 -0.83
N GLN A 82 -12.49 4.36 -0.10
CA GLN A 82 -11.48 5.24 0.48
C GLN A 82 -10.52 4.48 1.41
N ASP A 83 -11.02 3.53 2.23
CA ASP A 83 -10.18 2.77 3.16
C ASP A 83 -9.12 1.95 2.42
N SER A 84 -9.48 1.40 1.24
CA SER A 84 -8.54 0.71 0.36
C SER A 84 -7.45 1.65 -0.18
N LEU A 85 -7.81 2.89 -0.54
CA LEU A 85 -6.85 3.89 -1.00
C LEU A 85 -5.88 4.31 0.11
N VAL A 86 -6.40 4.55 1.32
CA VAL A 86 -5.58 4.86 2.50
C VAL A 86 -4.64 3.69 2.81
N ALA A 87 -5.15 2.45 2.80
CA ALA A 87 -4.33 1.26 3.02
C ALA A 87 -3.19 1.15 1.99
N ALA A 88 -3.44 1.42 0.71
CA ALA A 88 -2.43 1.40 -0.35
C ALA A 88 -1.32 2.44 -0.11
N VAL A 89 -1.69 3.67 0.30
CA VAL A 89 -0.73 4.75 0.57
C VAL A 89 0.20 4.38 1.73
N VAL A 90 -0.34 3.81 2.82
CA VAL A 90 0.44 3.54 4.04
C VAL A 90 1.11 2.16 4.07
N TYR A 91 0.67 1.22 3.24
CA TYR A 91 1.13 -0.17 3.24
C TYR A 91 2.66 -0.31 3.16
N ARG A 92 3.30 0.43 2.25
CA ARG A 92 4.75 0.35 2.06
C ARG A 92 5.53 0.81 3.29
N ALA A 93 5.05 1.83 3.99
CA ALA A 93 5.69 2.31 5.21
C ALA A 93 5.68 1.24 6.31
N VAL A 94 4.57 0.49 6.45
CA VAL A 94 4.48 -0.63 7.40
C VAL A 94 5.36 -1.80 6.96
N ARG A 95 5.33 -2.19 5.68
CA ARG A 95 6.16 -3.26 5.14
C ARG A 95 7.65 -3.00 5.31
N GLU A 96 8.07 -1.77 5.16
CA GLU A 96 9.47 -1.33 5.27
C GLU A 96 9.86 -0.97 6.73
N ARG A 97 8.96 -1.26 7.69
CA ARG A 97 9.17 -1.02 9.14
C ARG A 97 9.47 0.44 9.50
N LYS A 98 8.95 1.38 8.72
CA LYS A 98 8.98 2.82 9.03
C LYS A 98 7.91 3.18 10.08
N THR A 99 6.90 2.33 10.21
CA THR A 99 5.81 2.40 11.19
C THR A 99 5.27 0.98 11.45
N ASP A 100 4.30 0.85 12.34
CA ASP A 100 3.65 -0.41 12.68
C ASP A 100 2.11 -0.35 12.56
N LEU A 101 1.45 -1.50 12.69
CA LEU A 101 0.00 -1.61 12.60
C LEU A 101 -0.74 -0.90 13.73
N THR A 102 -0.12 -0.75 14.90
CA THR A 102 -0.73 -0.07 16.05
C THR A 102 -0.90 1.43 15.75
N GLU A 103 0.11 2.03 15.14
CA GLU A 103 0.04 3.44 14.74
C GLU A 103 -0.95 3.65 13.57
N VAL A 104 -1.03 2.70 12.63
CA VAL A 104 -2.05 2.72 11.56
C VAL A 104 -3.46 2.66 12.15
N GLU A 105 -3.70 1.78 13.13
CA GLU A 105 -5.01 1.66 13.78
C GLU A 105 -5.40 2.93 14.52
N HIS A 106 -4.46 3.52 15.23
CA HIS A 106 -4.68 4.76 15.98
C HIS A 106 -5.08 5.92 15.07
N ARG A 107 -4.49 6.01 13.87
CA ARG A 107 -4.74 7.11 12.90
C ARG A 107 -5.92 6.88 11.98
N PHE A 108 -6.03 5.70 11.44
CA PHE A 108 -6.95 5.38 10.33
C PHE A 108 -8.00 4.33 10.67
N GLY A 109 -7.94 3.76 11.87
CA GLY A 109 -8.93 2.83 12.38
C GLY A 109 -8.70 1.37 11.96
N PRO A 110 -9.58 0.47 12.48
CA PRO A 110 -9.40 -0.97 12.35
C PRO A 110 -9.57 -1.49 10.93
N THR A 111 -10.41 -0.86 10.09
CA THR A 111 -10.65 -1.31 8.70
C THR A 111 -9.36 -1.19 7.87
N VAL A 112 -8.72 -0.03 7.90
CA VAL A 112 -7.45 0.20 7.18
C VAL A 112 -6.35 -0.73 7.71
N THR A 113 -6.27 -0.90 9.02
CA THR A 113 -5.30 -1.80 9.66
C THR A 113 -5.49 -3.25 9.22
N HIS A 114 -6.73 -3.72 9.17
CA HIS A 114 -7.06 -5.07 8.69
C HIS A 114 -6.63 -5.29 7.23
N LEU A 115 -6.87 -4.30 6.37
CA LEU A 115 -6.44 -4.36 4.97
C LEU A 115 -4.91 -4.43 4.85
N VAL A 116 -4.19 -3.56 5.55
CA VAL A 116 -2.71 -3.54 5.54
C VAL A 116 -2.13 -4.86 6.07
N ASP A 117 -2.65 -5.39 7.17
CA ASP A 117 -2.22 -6.68 7.75
C ASP A 117 -2.49 -7.83 6.77
N GLY A 118 -3.68 -7.86 6.15
CA GLY A 118 -4.03 -8.86 5.14
C GLY A 118 -3.07 -8.87 3.95
N VAL A 119 -2.73 -7.69 3.41
CA VAL A 119 -1.76 -7.55 2.31
C VAL A 119 -0.36 -8.04 2.73
N GLN A 120 0.08 -7.71 3.95
CA GLN A 120 1.37 -8.22 4.47
C GLN A 120 1.40 -9.74 4.56
N ARG A 121 0.34 -10.36 5.04
CA ARG A 121 0.22 -11.82 5.12
C ARG A 121 0.27 -12.46 3.74
N MET A 122 -0.43 -11.90 2.75
CA MET A 122 -0.38 -12.40 1.38
C MET A 122 1.01 -12.25 0.76
N ALA A 123 1.67 -11.12 0.96
CA ALA A 123 3.02 -10.89 0.47
C ALA A 123 4.03 -11.88 1.10
N ALA A 124 3.90 -12.20 2.39
CA ALA A 124 4.75 -13.17 3.08
C ALA A 124 4.58 -14.59 2.50
N ILE A 125 3.36 -14.99 2.14
CA ILE A 125 3.07 -16.28 1.51
C ILE A 125 3.69 -16.35 0.12
N SER A 126 3.59 -15.27 -0.67
CA SER A 126 4.14 -15.20 -2.03
C SER A 126 5.68 -15.30 -2.05
N VAL A 127 6.36 -14.69 -1.08
CA VAL A 127 7.83 -14.78 -0.95
C VAL A 127 8.28 -16.21 -0.63
N SER A 128 7.48 -16.96 0.12
CA SER A 128 7.78 -18.37 0.44
C SER A 128 7.69 -19.32 -0.79
N GLN A 129 7.11 -18.87 -1.89
CA GLN A 129 6.96 -19.63 -3.15
C GLN A 129 8.07 -19.37 -4.16
N ASN A 130 9.08 -18.56 -3.85
CA ASN A 130 10.15 -18.20 -4.79
C ASN A 130 11.07 -19.43 -5.03
N PRO A 131 11.26 -19.89 -6.30
CA PRO A 131 11.97 -21.15 -6.60
C PRO A 131 13.48 -21.16 -6.34
N GLY A 132 14.02 -20.05 -5.83
CA GLY A 132 15.43 -19.95 -5.43
C GLY A 132 15.77 -20.57 -4.07
N ASN A 133 14.79 -20.93 -3.26
CA ASN A 133 15.00 -21.56 -1.96
C ASN A 133 14.64 -23.05 -2.04
N THR A 134 15.64 -23.90 -2.37
CA THR A 134 15.52 -25.36 -2.55
C THR A 134 15.30 -26.14 -1.24
N ALA A 135 14.70 -25.57 -0.23
CA ALA A 135 14.29 -26.27 0.97
C ALA A 135 12.89 -26.87 0.78
N SER A 136 12.90 -28.15 0.43
CA SER A 136 11.80 -29.14 0.51
C SER A 136 10.37 -28.60 0.37
N PHE A 137 9.93 -28.39 -0.88
CA PHE A 137 8.52 -28.21 -1.19
C PHE A 137 7.76 -29.53 -0.96
N SER A 138 7.23 -29.74 0.23
CA SER A 138 6.23 -30.79 0.41
C SER A 138 4.91 -30.33 -0.22
N PRO A 139 4.18 -31.19 -0.93
CA PRO A 139 2.84 -30.88 -1.46
C PRO A 139 1.88 -30.38 -0.39
N GLN A 140 2.07 -30.81 0.86
CA GLN A 140 1.30 -30.38 2.02
C GLN A 140 1.53 -28.91 2.40
N ALA A 141 2.76 -28.40 2.28
CA ALA A 141 3.06 -27.00 2.54
C ALA A 141 2.43 -26.07 1.48
N GLN A 142 2.38 -26.52 0.22
CA GLN A 142 1.70 -25.78 -0.85
C GLN A 142 0.19 -25.68 -0.61
N VAL A 143 -0.45 -26.78 -0.23
CA VAL A 143 -1.88 -26.81 0.08
C VAL A 143 -2.20 -25.91 1.28
N GLU A 144 -1.38 -25.93 2.33
CA GLU A 144 -1.58 -25.09 3.51
C GLU A 144 -1.38 -23.60 3.19
N ASN A 145 -0.42 -23.22 2.35
CA ASN A 145 -0.25 -21.85 1.90
C ASN A 145 -1.44 -21.37 1.06
N LEU A 146 -1.92 -22.21 0.14
CA LEU A 146 -3.10 -21.91 -0.67
C LEU A 146 -4.34 -21.74 0.20
N ARG A 147 -4.51 -22.58 1.22
CA ARG A 147 -5.59 -22.44 2.21
C ARG A 147 -5.52 -21.11 2.97
N LYS A 148 -4.33 -20.73 3.43
CA LYS A 148 -4.13 -19.42 4.12
C LYS A 148 -4.45 -18.24 3.22
N MET A 149 -4.04 -18.29 1.94
CA MET A 149 -4.40 -17.27 0.96
C MET A 149 -5.91 -17.20 0.76
N LEU A 150 -6.57 -18.34 0.57
CA LEU A 150 -8.03 -18.39 0.39
C LEU A 150 -8.78 -17.86 1.61
N VAL A 151 -8.35 -18.19 2.83
CA VAL A 151 -8.96 -17.67 4.05
C VAL A 151 -8.82 -16.14 4.11
N THR A 152 -7.65 -15.60 3.82
CA THR A 152 -7.42 -14.14 3.80
C THR A 152 -8.29 -13.44 2.75
N LEU A 153 -8.47 -14.04 1.57
CA LEU A 153 -9.33 -13.52 0.50
C LEU A 153 -10.82 -13.57 0.84
N VAL A 154 -11.25 -14.58 1.60
CA VAL A 154 -12.64 -14.71 2.05
C VAL A 154 -12.96 -13.66 3.10
N ASP A 155 -11.99 -13.32 3.95
CA ASP A 155 -12.16 -12.28 4.98
C ASP A 155 -12.33 -10.89 4.34
N ASP A 156 -11.49 -10.54 3.36
CA ASP A 156 -11.63 -9.30 2.61
C ASP A 156 -10.98 -9.39 1.22
N VAL A 157 -11.80 -9.40 0.17
CA VAL A 157 -11.33 -9.48 -1.23
C VAL A 157 -10.48 -8.27 -1.64
N ARG A 158 -10.63 -7.12 -0.98
CA ARG A 158 -9.84 -5.91 -1.26
C ARG A 158 -8.35 -6.11 -1.03
N VAL A 159 -7.99 -7.01 -0.09
CA VAL A 159 -6.61 -7.40 0.19
C VAL A 159 -5.88 -7.93 -1.05
N ALA A 160 -6.59 -8.61 -1.94
CA ALA A 160 -6.00 -9.15 -3.17
C ALA A 160 -5.73 -8.08 -4.25
N LEU A 161 -6.35 -6.91 -4.11
CA LEU A 161 -6.26 -5.82 -5.08
C LEU A 161 -5.22 -4.76 -4.67
N ILE A 162 -4.87 -4.69 -3.39
CA ILE A 162 -3.80 -3.84 -2.85
C ILE A 162 -2.44 -4.52 -3.03
#